data_091e661f484fd922ca12c9411f942441
#
_entry.id   091e661f484fd922ca12c9411f942441
#
_cell.length_a   1.000
_cell.length_b   1.000
_cell.length_c   1.000
_cell.angle_alpha   90.00
_cell.angle_beta   90.00
_cell.angle_gamma   90.00
#
_symmetry.space_group_name_H-M   'P 1'
#
loop_
_entity.id
_entity.type
_entity.pdbx_description
1 polymer ?
#
loop_
_entity_poly.entity_id
_entity_poly.type
_entity_poly.pdbx_seq_one_letter_code
_entity_poly.pdbx_strand_id
1 'polypeptide(L)'
;MTKYTINKAFERNFPYPIWKIEVDCAHAQLAIESRNPDSTLPHFTVLNFDGIVRLEEFKVDAREWTLEDIQGDYLILKRYGDYSPIQAGIQVIHIPSKSSLYTYMEYVIKDVYHSTIHAFHRSIPAGLIFYIDIATGEISNQKNLNNEFPLREIHYPLPYQGTLPSFIKNLTIIDQIWLQPYRDLFLWSYHTQIADKYNLNLSLSSRHELYDSKIILEDLDKLIPQPYFIVKEHIFFLSSNKMKISSYLV
;
A
#
# COMPACT_ATOMS: atom_id res chain seq x y z
N MET A 1 -0.12 9.55 -33.63
CA MET A 1 -0.76 9.18 -32.35
C MET A 1 0.33 8.59 -31.47
N THR A 2 0.63 9.22 -30.36
CA THR A 2 1.58 8.69 -29.38
C THR A 2 1.03 7.36 -28.85
N LYS A 3 1.82 6.31 -28.97
CA LYS A 3 1.44 4.94 -28.59
C LYS A 3 1.32 4.77 -27.08
N TYR A 4 1.90 5.68 -26.30
CA TYR A 4 2.03 5.60 -24.86
C TYR A 4 1.49 6.89 -24.22
N THR A 5 0.51 6.76 -23.33
CA THR A 5 -0.10 7.88 -22.60
C THR A 5 -0.34 7.48 -21.16
N ILE A 6 -0.20 8.44 -20.24
CA ILE A 6 -0.50 8.25 -18.83
C ILE A 6 -2.00 8.46 -18.63
N ASN A 7 -2.74 7.44 -18.26
CA ASN A 7 -4.19 7.50 -18.08
C ASN A 7 -4.56 7.22 -16.64
N LYS A 8 -5.45 8.05 -16.07
CA LYS A 8 -5.99 7.78 -14.74
C LYS A 8 -6.94 6.58 -14.83
N ALA A 9 -6.63 5.50 -14.10
CA ALA A 9 -7.47 4.32 -14.02
C ALA A 9 -8.62 4.55 -13.03
N PHE A 10 -8.30 5.02 -11.83
CA PHE A 10 -9.32 5.40 -10.85
C PHE A 10 -8.78 6.46 -9.87
N GLU A 11 -9.71 7.02 -9.10
CA GLU A 11 -9.44 7.88 -7.96
C GLU A 11 -10.46 7.58 -6.85
N ARG A 12 -9.99 7.45 -5.62
CA ARG A 12 -10.83 7.18 -4.45
C ARG A 12 -10.49 8.10 -3.30
N ASN A 13 -11.51 8.78 -2.75
CA ASN A 13 -11.40 9.56 -1.54
C ASN A 13 -11.77 8.71 -0.32
N PHE A 14 -11.11 8.98 0.80
CA PHE A 14 -11.37 8.38 2.11
C PHE A 14 -11.83 9.44 3.09
N PRO A 15 -12.69 9.09 4.05
CA PRO A 15 -13.17 10.04 5.06
C PRO A 15 -12.07 10.45 6.04
N TYR A 16 -11.00 9.66 6.15
CA TYR A 16 -9.88 9.86 7.06
C TYR A 16 -8.53 9.61 6.36
N PRO A 17 -7.43 10.18 6.88
CA PRO A 17 -6.12 9.95 6.32
C PRO A 17 -5.73 8.46 6.29
N ILE A 18 -5.14 8.05 5.20
CA ILE A 18 -4.58 6.72 5.00
C ILE A 18 -3.38 6.56 5.93
N TRP A 19 -3.43 5.53 6.76
CA TRP A 19 -2.39 5.16 7.72
C TRP A 19 -1.45 4.09 7.18
N LYS A 20 -2.02 3.05 6.58
CA LYS A 20 -1.29 1.90 6.06
C LYS A 20 -1.94 1.36 4.80
N ILE A 21 -1.12 0.83 3.89
CA ILE A 21 -1.57 0.10 2.70
C ILE A 21 -0.81 -1.23 2.66
N GLU A 22 -1.54 -2.31 2.44
CA GLU A 22 -1.00 -3.61 2.11
C GLU A 22 -1.49 -4.05 0.72
N VAL A 23 -0.66 -4.81 0.01
CA VAL A 23 -0.88 -5.18 -1.37
C VAL A 23 -0.90 -6.69 -1.53
N ASP A 24 -1.96 -7.20 -2.13
CA ASP A 24 -2.02 -8.58 -2.63
C ASP A 24 -1.80 -8.57 -4.14
N CYS A 25 -0.56 -8.86 -4.54
CA CYS A 25 -0.20 -8.91 -5.96
C CYS A 25 -0.87 -10.08 -6.69
N ALA A 26 -1.14 -11.19 -6.02
CA ALA A 26 -1.75 -12.37 -6.64
C ALA A 26 -3.18 -12.07 -7.10
N HIS A 27 -3.97 -11.41 -6.25
CA HIS A 27 -5.38 -11.11 -6.51
C HIS A 27 -5.61 -9.67 -7.00
N ALA A 28 -4.54 -8.90 -7.27
CA ALA A 28 -4.58 -7.53 -7.76
C ALA A 28 -5.48 -6.63 -6.89
N GLN A 29 -5.18 -6.53 -5.60
CA GLN A 29 -5.97 -5.76 -4.65
C GLN A 29 -5.12 -5.04 -3.61
N LEU A 30 -5.69 -3.97 -3.05
CA LEU A 30 -5.14 -3.14 -1.98
C LEU A 30 -6.03 -3.24 -0.75
N ALA A 31 -5.44 -3.47 0.40
CA ALA A 31 -6.06 -3.20 1.68
C ALA A 31 -5.56 -1.86 2.23
N ILE A 32 -6.46 -1.02 2.65
CA ILE A 32 -6.19 0.35 3.09
C ILE A 32 -6.75 0.54 4.49
N GLU A 33 -5.88 0.87 5.42
CA GLU A 33 -6.24 1.35 6.74
C GLU A 33 -6.27 2.88 6.72
N SER A 34 -7.39 3.47 7.09
CA SER A 34 -7.51 4.91 7.38
C SER A 34 -7.90 5.11 8.84
N ARG A 35 -7.49 6.22 9.44
CA ARG A 35 -7.74 6.48 10.87
C ARG A 35 -8.43 7.81 11.08
N ASN A 36 -9.50 7.76 11.88
CA ASN A 36 -10.14 8.97 12.36
C ASN A 36 -9.15 9.76 13.24
N PRO A 37 -8.85 11.03 12.95
CA PRO A 37 -7.88 11.83 13.71
C PRO A 37 -8.22 11.99 15.18
N ASP A 38 -9.52 12.07 15.51
CA ASP A 38 -9.99 12.36 16.88
C ASP A 38 -10.02 11.10 17.76
N SER A 39 -10.62 10.01 17.24
CA SER A 39 -10.78 8.76 18.00
C SER A 39 -9.62 7.78 17.80
N THR A 40 -8.80 7.98 16.76
CA THR A 40 -7.75 7.07 16.30
C THR A 40 -8.24 5.67 15.89
N LEU A 41 -9.56 5.47 15.80
CA LEU A 41 -10.16 4.21 15.36
C LEU A 41 -9.81 3.93 13.90
N PRO A 42 -9.38 2.69 13.59
CA PRO A 42 -9.08 2.29 12.23
C PRO A 42 -10.35 1.91 11.46
N HIS A 43 -10.33 2.24 10.18
CA HIS A 43 -11.32 1.85 9.18
C HIS A 43 -10.57 1.13 8.06
N PHE A 44 -11.08 -0.03 7.66
CA PHE A 44 -10.44 -0.85 6.66
C PHE A 44 -11.26 -0.89 5.38
N THR A 45 -10.61 -0.61 4.25
CA THR A 45 -11.23 -0.65 2.93
C THR A 45 -10.38 -1.55 2.02
N VAL A 46 -11.02 -2.41 1.24
CA VAL A 46 -10.34 -3.23 0.23
C VAL A 46 -10.84 -2.84 -1.15
N LEU A 47 -9.89 -2.55 -2.04
CA LEU A 47 -10.13 -2.22 -3.46
C LEU A 47 -9.40 -3.23 -4.34
N ASN A 48 -9.94 -3.57 -5.50
CA ASN A 48 -9.13 -4.14 -6.56
C ASN A 48 -8.31 -3.03 -7.27
N PHE A 49 -7.39 -3.40 -8.16
CA PHE A 49 -6.56 -2.43 -8.88
C PHE A 49 -7.33 -1.57 -9.87
N ASP A 50 -8.57 -1.93 -10.23
CA ASP A 50 -9.49 -1.10 -11.03
C ASP A 50 -10.28 -0.10 -10.17
N GLY A 51 -10.07 -0.08 -8.86
CA GLY A 51 -10.77 0.80 -7.92
C GLY A 51 -12.14 0.31 -7.45
N ILE A 52 -12.52 -0.93 -7.82
CA ILE A 52 -13.78 -1.53 -7.37
C ILE A 52 -13.65 -1.93 -5.89
N VAL A 53 -14.61 -1.48 -5.08
CA VAL A 53 -14.63 -1.75 -3.63
C VAL A 53 -15.11 -3.17 -3.36
N ARG A 54 -14.30 -3.93 -2.62
CA ARG A 54 -14.63 -5.27 -2.13
C ARG A 54 -15.09 -5.26 -0.67
N LEU A 55 -14.45 -4.40 0.14
CA LEU A 55 -14.83 -4.14 1.53
C LEU A 55 -14.80 -2.64 1.74
N GLU A 56 -15.89 -2.05 2.27
CA GLU A 56 -16.00 -0.61 2.47
C GLU A 56 -16.07 -0.29 3.95
N GLU A 57 -15.12 0.54 4.41
CA GLU A 57 -15.07 1.13 5.75
C GLU A 57 -15.40 0.15 6.90
N PHE A 58 -14.87 -1.07 6.83
CA PHE A 58 -15.04 -2.03 7.91
C PHE A 58 -14.44 -1.46 9.20
N LYS A 59 -15.24 -1.44 10.26
CA LYS A 59 -14.89 -0.84 11.54
C LYS A 59 -14.61 -1.93 12.57
N VAL A 60 -13.62 -1.67 13.42
CA VAL A 60 -13.35 -2.43 14.63
C VAL A 60 -13.56 -1.53 15.84
N ASP A 61 -13.81 -2.12 16.97
CA ASP A 61 -14.21 -1.45 18.21
C ASP A 61 -13.03 -0.92 19.04
N ALA A 62 -11.79 -1.24 18.67
CA ALA A 62 -10.60 -0.87 19.42
C ALA A 62 -9.53 -0.25 18.51
N ARG A 63 -8.94 0.84 18.98
CA ARG A 63 -7.91 1.62 18.27
C ARG A 63 -6.59 0.88 18.06
N GLU A 64 -6.35 -0.16 18.86
CA GLU A 64 -5.12 -0.96 18.79
C GLU A 64 -5.07 -1.92 17.61
N TRP A 65 -6.18 -2.13 16.91
CA TRP A 65 -6.18 -2.93 15.70
C TRP A 65 -5.50 -2.19 14.55
N THR A 66 -4.70 -2.90 13.79
CA THR A 66 -4.02 -2.39 12.58
C THR A 66 -3.98 -3.47 11.51
N LEU A 67 -3.93 -3.02 10.28
CA LEU A 67 -3.76 -3.88 9.12
C LEU A 67 -2.42 -4.60 9.18
N GLU A 68 -2.40 -5.91 8.98
CA GLU A 68 -1.18 -6.68 8.87
C GLU A 68 -0.93 -7.17 7.47
N ASP A 69 -1.92 -7.79 6.85
CA ASP A 69 -1.79 -8.36 5.52
C ASP A 69 -3.16 -8.52 4.85
N ILE A 70 -3.14 -8.82 3.56
CA ILE A 70 -4.31 -9.21 2.78
C ILE A 70 -3.94 -10.37 1.86
N GLN A 71 -4.76 -11.41 1.84
CA GLN A 71 -4.60 -12.57 0.96
C GLN A 71 -5.96 -13.05 0.44
N GLY A 72 -6.22 -12.84 -0.85
CA GLY A 72 -7.47 -13.25 -1.48
C GLY A 72 -8.70 -12.63 -0.82
N ASP A 73 -9.52 -13.45 -0.19
CA ASP A 73 -10.74 -13.04 0.49
C ASP A 73 -10.55 -12.73 1.98
N TYR A 74 -9.30 -12.69 2.46
CA TYR A 74 -9.01 -12.55 3.89
C TYR A 74 -8.19 -11.30 4.17
N LEU A 75 -8.71 -10.44 5.07
CA LEU A 75 -8.01 -9.30 5.63
C LEU A 75 -7.50 -9.68 7.02
N ILE A 76 -6.20 -9.55 7.24
CA ILE A 76 -5.54 -9.95 8.48
C ILE A 76 -5.21 -8.70 9.27
N LEU A 77 -5.70 -8.65 10.50
CA LEU A 77 -5.45 -7.59 11.44
C LEU A 77 -4.65 -8.11 12.64
N LYS A 78 -3.78 -7.25 13.17
CA LYS A 78 -3.10 -7.50 14.45
C LYS A 78 -3.37 -6.37 15.43
N ARG A 79 -3.22 -6.65 16.73
CA ARG A 79 -3.13 -5.59 17.73
C ARG A 79 -1.68 -5.14 17.87
N TYR A 80 -1.48 -3.85 18.00
CA TYR A 80 -0.19 -3.27 18.32
C TYR A 80 -0.17 -2.66 19.71
N GLY A 81 1.03 -2.59 20.30
CA GLY A 81 1.27 -1.93 21.57
C GLY A 81 2.71 -2.16 21.99
N ASP A 82 3.34 -1.09 22.45
CA ASP A 82 4.77 -1.06 22.77
C ASP A 82 5.07 -1.45 24.22
N TYR A 83 4.05 -1.82 25.00
CA TYR A 83 4.19 -2.01 26.44
C TYR A 83 3.99 -3.46 26.85
N SER A 84 4.79 -3.90 27.80
CA SER A 84 4.59 -5.16 28.49
C SER A 84 3.36 -5.06 29.42
N PRO A 85 2.44 -6.03 29.39
CA PRO A 85 2.48 -7.22 28.54
C PRO A 85 2.17 -6.91 27.07
N ILE A 86 2.86 -7.60 26.17
CA ILE A 86 2.67 -7.47 24.71
C ILE A 86 1.18 -7.57 24.40
N GLN A 87 0.67 -6.59 23.66
CA GLN A 87 -0.71 -6.65 23.21
C GLN A 87 -0.82 -7.73 22.13
N ALA A 88 -1.37 -8.87 22.52
CA ALA A 88 -1.67 -9.95 21.60
C ALA A 88 -3.04 -9.73 20.97
N GLY A 89 -3.19 -10.18 19.74
CA GLY A 89 -4.46 -10.17 19.03
C GLY A 89 -4.26 -10.38 17.55
N ILE A 90 -4.99 -11.34 17.02
CA ILE A 90 -5.11 -11.67 15.60
C ILE A 90 -6.58 -11.69 15.28
N GLN A 91 -6.98 -10.96 14.25
CA GLN A 91 -8.35 -11.02 13.75
C GLN A 91 -8.30 -11.20 12.24
N VAL A 92 -9.08 -12.12 11.71
CA VAL A 92 -9.24 -12.33 10.29
C VAL A 92 -10.66 -11.98 9.88
N ILE A 93 -10.77 -11.11 8.87
CA ILE A 93 -12.03 -10.66 8.31
C ILE A 93 -12.22 -11.34 6.96
N HIS A 94 -13.35 -11.96 6.76
CA HIS A 94 -13.76 -12.48 5.47
C HIS A 94 -14.41 -11.37 4.65
N ILE A 95 -13.73 -10.93 3.59
CA ILE A 95 -14.08 -9.76 2.78
C ILE A 95 -15.47 -9.91 2.14
N PRO A 96 -15.82 -11.05 1.49
CA PRO A 96 -17.14 -11.22 0.89
C PRO A 96 -18.32 -11.14 1.85
N SER A 97 -18.19 -11.73 3.05
CA SER A 97 -19.26 -11.68 4.06
C SER A 97 -19.22 -10.44 4.93
N LYS A 98 -18.17 -9.62 4.81
CA LYS A 98 -17.96 -8.39 5.60
C LYS A 98 -18.04 -8.65 7.12
N SER A 99 -17.52 -9.77 7.57
CA SER A 99 -17.60 -10.19 8.97
C SER A 99 -16.27 -10.78 9.46
N SER A 100 -16.06 -10.69 10.77
CA SER A 100 -14.95 -11.40 11.42
C SER A 100 -15.15 -12.90 11.30
N LEU A 101 -14.16 -13.59 10.78
CA LEU A 101 -14.14 -15.04 10.67
C LEU A 101 -13.77 -15.67 12.02
N TYR A 102 -12.67 -15.18 12.61
CA TYR A 102 -12.23 -15.54 13.95
C TYR A 102 -11.36 -14.44 14.56
N THR A 103 -11.22 -14.49 15.89
CA THR A 103 -10.36 -13.58 16.65
C THR A 103 -9.66 -14.37 17.76
N TYR A 104 -8.34 -14.23 17.84
CA TYR A 104 -7.49 -14.79 18.88
C TYR A 104 -6.80 -13.69 19.67
N MET A 105 -7.05 -13.60 20.96
CA MET A 105 -6.54 -12.52 21.83
C MET A 105 -5.24 -12.90 22.54
N GLU A 106 -4.85 -14.17 22.48
CA GLU A 106 -3.66 -14.70 23.16
C GLU A 106 -2.45 -14.89 22.25
N TYR A 107 -2.63 -14.73 20.94
CA TYR A 107 -1.55 -14.92 19.95
C TYR A 107 -1.01 -13.60 19.42
N VAL A 108 0.29 -13.58 19.16
CA VAL A 108 1.04 -12.47 18.52
C VAL A 108 1.54 -12.96 17.19
N ILE A 109 1.28 -12.21 16.12
CA ILE A 109 1.80 -12.52 14.78
C ILE A 109 3.32 -12.35 14.80
N LYS A 110 4.04 -13.36 14.31
CA LYS A 110 5.46 -13.29 14.01
C LYS A 110 5.66 -12.99 12.52
N ASP A 111 5.07 -13.79 11.66
CA ASP A 111 5.15 -13.69 10.21
C ASP A 111 3.82 -14.11 9.59
N VAL A 112 3.49 -13.60 8.41
CA VAL A 112 2.38 -14.06 7.59
C VAL A 112 2.93 -14.68 6.32
N TYR A 113 2.66 -15.96 6.13
CA TYR A 113 3.02 -16.72 4.95
C TYR A 113 1.81 -16.96 4.06
N HIS A 114 2.02 -17.54 2.91
CA HIS A 114 0.92 -17.91 2.04
C HIS A 114 -0.02 -18.88 2.75
N SER A 115 -1.28 -18.48 2.91
CA SER A 115 -2.36 -19.19 3.61
C SER A 115 -2.13 -19.52 5.10
N THR A 116 -1.04 -19.08 5.74
CA THR A 116 -0.74 -19.43 7.13
C THR A 116 -0.14 -18.26 7.91
N ILE A 117 -0.66 -18.01 9.10
CA ILE A 117 -0.09 -17.06 10.06
C ILE A 117 0.82 -17.84 11.02
N HIS A 118 2.08 -17.41 11.13
CA HIS A 118 2.98 -17.86 12.18
C HIS A 118 2.82 -16.96 13.40
N ALA A 119 2.50 -17.54 14.52
CA ALA A 119 2.25 -16.83 15.75
C ALA A 119 2.90 -17.51 16.96
N PHE A 120 3.11 -16.76 18.01
CA PHE A 120 3.48 -17.31 19.32
C PHE A 120 2.44 -16.91 20.35
N HIS A 121 2.30 -17.72 21.38
CA HIS A 121 1.39 -17.41 22.49
C HIS A 121 2.05 -16.35 23.40
N ARG A 122 1.31 -15.30 23.78
CA ARG A 122 1.83 -14.16 24.55
C ARG A 122 2.51 -14.54 25.87
N SER A 123 2.08 -15.63 26.50
CA SER A 123 2.65 -16.13 27.75
C SER A 123 3.92 -16.98 27.54
N ILE A 124 4.23 -17.35 26.30
CA ILE A 124 5.38 -18.17 25.92
C ILE A 124 6.05 -17.56 24.69
N PRO A 125 6.64 -16.35 24.80
CA PRO A 125 7.18 -15.64 23.64
C PRO A 125 8.44 -16.28 23.07
N ALA A 126 9.15 -17.11 23.82
CA ALA A 126 10.34 -17.81 23.40
C ALA A 126 10.10 -19.31 23.28
N GLY A 127 10.03 -19.83 22.07
CA GLY A 127 10.13 -21.26 21.84
C GLY A 127 9.09 -21.88 20.91
N LEU A 128 7.82 -21.88 21.25
CA LEU A 128 6.79 -22.57 20.46
C LEU A 128 6.12 -21.65 19.45
N ILE A 129 6.21 -22.01 18.17
CA ILE A 129 5.50 -21.35 17.08
C ILE A 129 4.25 -22.16 16.77
N PHE A 130 3.13 -21.45 16.65
CA PHE A 130 1.85 -21.96 16.20
C PHE A 130 1.61 -21.52 14.77
N TYR A 131 0.97 -22.38 14.00
CA TYR A 131 0.60 -22.16 12.62
C TYR A 131 -0.91 -22.08 12.55
N ILE A 132 -1.44 -20.94 12.14
CA ILE A 132 -2.88 -20.68 12.06
C ILE A 132 -3.24 -20.65 10.57
N ASP A 133 -4.10 -21.53 10.12
CA ASP A 133 -4.64 -21.49 8.77
C ASP A 133 -5.53 -20.26 8.60
N ILE A 134 -5.27 -19.44 7.56
CA ILE A 134 -5.96 -18.17 7.37
C ILE A 134 -7.45 -18.37 7.08
N ALA A 135 -7.81 -19.40 6.32
CA ALA A 135 -9.18 -19.63 5.89
C ALA A 135 -10.05 -20.25 6.98
N THR A 136 -9.49 -21.17 7.77
CA THR A 136 -10.26 -21.94 8.76
C THR A 136 -10.05 -21.46 10.20
N GLY A 137 -8.93 -20.81 10.50
CA GLY A 137 -8.50 -20.48 11.84
C GLY A 137 -7.92 -21.66 12.61
N GLU A 138 -7.80 -22.85 12.01
CA GLU A 138 -7.24 -24.01 12.69
C GLU A 138 -5.80 -23.78 13.14
N ILE A 139 -5.51 -24.11 14.40
CA ILE A 139 -4.20 -23.92 15.02
C ILE A 139 -3.47 -25.27 15.07
N SER A 140 -2.25 -25.29 14.53
CA SER A 140 -1.36 -26.43 14.56
C SER A 140 0.00 -26.06 15.15
N ASN A 141 0.67 -26.97 15.80
CA ASN A 141 2.08 -26.87 16.19
C ASN A 141 3.02 -27.58 15.21
N GLN A 142 2.47 -28.18 14.16
CA GLN A 142 3.26 -28.83 13.12
C GLN A 142 3.56 -27.83 12.01
N LYS A 143 4.85 -27.71 11.66
CA LYS A 143 5.30 -26.83 10.58
C LYS A 143 4.72 -27.33 9.26
N ASN A 144 3.91 -26.51 8.61
CA ASN A 144 3.51 -26.76 7.23
C ASN A 144 4.73 -26.55 6.32
N LEU A 145 5.01 -27.48 5.40
CA LEU A 145 6.22 -27.47 4.58
C LEU A 145 6.25 -26.34 3.52
N ASN A 146 5.10 -25.74 3.22
CA ASN A 146 4.97 -24.69 2.21
C ASN A 146 4.92 -23.29 2.85
N ASN A 147 6.00 -22.91 3.53
CA ASN A 147 6.13 -21.58 4.13
C ASN A 147 6.77 -20.58 3.15
N GLU A 148 6.05 -20.28 2.08
CA GLU A 148 6.43 -19.23 1.15
C GLU A 148 5.75 -17.91 1.53
N PHE A 149 6.53 -16.82 1.52
CA PHE A 149 5.95 -15.50 1.69
C PHE A 149 5.09 -15.14 0.48
N PRO A 150 3.99 -14.41 0.68
CA PRO A 150 3.23 -13.87 -0.43
C PRO A 150 4.14 -13.02 -1.32
N LEU A 151 4.00 -13.19 -2.63
CA LEU A 151 4.75 -12.40 -3.60
C LEU A 151 4.30 -10.94 -3.51
N ARG A 152 5.23 -10.06 -3.14
CA ARG A 152 5.01 -8.61 -3.04
C ARG A 152 5.95 -7.89 -4.00
N GLU A 153 5.52 -7.73 -5.24
CA GLU A 153 6.26 -6.99 -6.27
C GLU A 153 5.85 -5.51 -6.25
N ILE A 154 6.32 -4.80 -5.23
CA ILE A 154 6.12 -3.35 -5.13
C ILE A 154 7.42 -2.67 -5.54
N HIS A 155 7.33 -1.79 -6.54
CA HIS A 155 8.47 -1.02 -7.03
C HIS A 155 8.30 0.46 -6.64
N TYR A 156 9.38 1.03 -6.15
CA TYR A 156 9.45 2.44 -5.79
C TYR A 156 10.42 3.18 -6.71
N PRO A 157 10.12 4.41 -7.13
CA PRO A 157 11.06 5.19 -7.90
C PRO A 157 12.31 5.50 -7.07
N LEU A 158 13.45 5.54 -7.75
CA LEU A 158 14.73 5.84 -7.12
C LEU A 158 15.18 7.27 -7.45
N PRO A 159 15.88 7.94 -6.51
CA PRO A 159 16.51 9.22 -6.77
C PRO A 159 17.49 9.13 -7.95
N TYR A 160 17.36 10.05 -8.91
CA TYR A 160 18.21 10.08 -10.08
C TYR A 160 19.29 11.16 -9.98
N GLN A 161 20.55 10.79 -10.22
CA GLN A 161 21.70 11.69 -10.15
C GLN A 161 22.50 11.75 -11.46
N GLY A 162 21.97 11.18 -12.54
CA GLY A 162 22.66 11.12 -13.83
C GLY A 162 22.42 12.35 -14.72
N THR A 163 22.86 12.24 -15.97
CA THR A 163 22.63 13.29 -16.98
C THR A 163 21.17 13.32 -17.38
N LEU A 164 20.54 14.49 -17.23
CA LEU A 164 19.13 14.70 -17.56
C LEU A 164 18.91 14.71 -19.08
N PRO A 165 17.85 14.07 -19.58
CA PRO A 165 17.43 14.17 -20.96
C PRO A 165 17.00 15.61 -21.29
N SER A 166 17.09 16.00 -22.57
CA SER A 166 16.83 17.35 -23.03
C SER A 166 15.45 17.89 -22.67
N PHE A 167 14.44 17.03 -22.65
CA PHE A 167 13.06 17.41 -22.33
C PHE A 167 12.82 17.72 -20.83
N ILE A 168 13.72 17.29 -19.93
CA ILE A 168 13.69 17.62 -18.51
C ILE A 168 14.67 18.74 -18.18
N LYS A 169 15.82 18.79 -18.87
CA LYS A 169 16.93 19.70 -18.59
C LYS A 169 16.53 21.17 -18.55
N ASN A 170 15.52 21.56 -19.34
CA ASN A 170 15.07 22.94 -19.46
C ASN A 170 13.95 23.32 -18.49
N LEU A 171 13.52 22.40 -17.64
CA LEU A 171 12.47 22.63 -16.64
C LEU A 171 13.09 23.18 -15.34
N THR A 172 12.38 24.09 -14.69
CA THR A 172 12.73 24.52 -13.33
C THR A 172 12.23 23.47 -12.32
N ILE A 173 13.11 22.55 -11.99
CA ILE A 173 12.81 21.45 -11.08
C ILE A 173 13.23 21.84 -9.67
N ILE A 174 12.38 21.54 -8.72
CA ILE A 174 12.62 21.77 -7.31
C ILE A 174 12.95 20.44 -6.64
N ASP A 175 14.08 20.42 -5.91
CA ASP A 175 14.58 19.27 -5.17
C ASP A 175 14.95 18.10 -6.08
N GLN A 176 14.50 16.92 -5.80
CA GLN A 176 14.95 15.66 -6.36
C GLN A 176 14.12 15.22 -7.57
N ILE A 177 14.79 14.60 -8.53
CA ILE A 177 14.14 13.89 -9.62
C ILE A 177 14.16 12.40 -9.30
N TRP A 178 13.04 11.76 -9.52
CA TRP A 178 12.86 10.34 -9.32
C TRP A 178 12.73 9.63 -10.66
N LEU A 179 13.37 8.48 -10.77
CA LEU A 179 13.33 7.65 -11.97
C LEU A 179 12.91 6.24 -11.63
N GLN A 180 12.00 5.70 -12.43
CA GLN A 180 11.61 4.30 -12.40
C GLN A 180 11.64 3.74 -13.82
N PRO A 181 12.44 2.70 -14.11
CA PRO A 181 12.27 1.90 -15.33
C PRO A 181 10.88 1.25 -15.35
N TYR A 182 10.21 1.33 -16.48
CA TYR A 182 8.87 0.80 -16.66
C TYR A 182 8.79 0.12 -18.03
N ARG A 183 8.94 -1.21 -18.08
CA ARG A 183 9.13 -1.97 -19.32
C ARG A 183 10.33 -1.41 -20.10
N ASP A 184 10.15 -1.03 -21.36
CA ASP A 184 11.17 -0.41 -22.20
C ASP A 184 11.21 1.13 -22.11
N LEU A 185 10.48 1.70 -21.15
CA LEU A 185 10.30 3.13 -20.94
C LEU A 185 10.85 3.59 -19.60
N PHE A 186 10.77 4.89 -19.37
CA PHE A 186 11.16 5.54 -18.13
C PHE A 186 10.03 6.44 -17.60
N LEU A 187 9.72 6.30 -16.33
CA LEU A 187 8.85 7.20 -15.59
C LEU A 187 9.73 8.16 -14.80
N TRP A 188 9.57 9.45 -15.06
CA TRP A 188 10.24 10.52 -14.36
C TRP A 188 9.23 11.25 -13.49
N SER A 189 9.50 11.39 -12.21
CA SER A 189 8.70 12.25 -11.37
C SER A 189 9.57 13.35 -10.74
N TYR A 190 9.02 14.54 -10.68
CA TYR A 190 9.71 15.74 -10.21
C TYR A 190 8.71 16.79 -9.80
N HIS A 191 9.17 17.70 -8.94
CA HIS A 191 8.37 18.87 -8.55
C HIS A 191 8.72 20.07 -9.39
N THR A 192 7.68 20.83 -9.76
CA THR A 192 7.80 22.20 -10.28
C THR A 192 7.11 23.14 -9.31
N GLN A 193 7.49 24.41 -9.33
CA GLN A 193 6.90 25.44 -8.47
C GLN A 193 6.17 26.48 -9.31
N ILE A 194 4.96 26.84 -8.86
CA ILE A 194 4.17 27.95 -9.40
C ILE A 194 3.81 28.84 -8.22
N ALA A 195 4.30 30.08 -8.22
CA ALA A 195 4.22 30.98 -7.07
C ALA A 195 4.81 30.33 -5.79
N ASP A 196 3.98 30.12 -4.76
CA ASP A 196 4.36 29.52 -3.48
C ASP A 196 3.92 28.06 -3.33
N LYS A 197 3.39 27.45 -4.40
CA LYS A 197 2.90 26.06 -4.42
C LYS A 197 3.74 25.17 -5.31
N TYR A 198 3.72 23.87 -4.99
CA TYR A 198 4.42 22.84 -5.76
C TYR A 198 3.44 21.97 -6.52
N ASN A 199 3.87 21.49 -7.68
CA ASN A 199 3.16 20.50 -8.46
C ASN A 199 4.03 19.26 -8.62
N LEU A 200 3.49 18.07 -8.39
CA LEU A 200 4.14 16.80 -8.70
C LEU A 200 3.81 16.40 -10.14
N ASN A 201 4.83 16.29 -10.96
CA ASN A 201 4.73 15.89 -12.36
C ASN A 201 5.15 14.42 -12.53
N LEU A 202 4.54 13.75 -13.49
CA LEU A 202 4.93 12.45 -13.98
C LEU A 202 5.11 12.53 -15.51
N SER A 203 6.28 12.17 -15.97
CA SER A 203 6.60 12.14 -17.41
C SER A 203 6.99 10.74 -17.83
N LEU A 204 6.53 10.34 -19.01
CA LEU A 204 6.83 9.07 -19.65
C LEU A 204 7.71 9.28 -20.88
N SER A 205 8.81 8.55 -20.98
CA SER A 205 9.74 8.72 -22.08
C SER A 205 10.41 7.40 -22.51
N SER A 206 10.98 7.39 -23.71
CA SER A 206 12.13 6.54 -24.04
C SER A 206 13.43 7.19 -23.51
N ARG A 207 14.59 6.69 -23.95
CA ARG A 207 15.88 7.35 -23.67
C ARG A 207 16.02 8.73 -24.30
N HIS A 208 15.32 8.99 -25.40
CA HIS A 208 15.55 10.16 -26.25
C HIS A 208 14.32 11.03 -26.47
N GLU A 209 13.12 10.47 -26.28
CA GLU A 209 11.85 11.10 -26.63
C GLU A 209 10.86 11.07 -25.47
N LEU A 210 10.24 12.22 -25.21
CA LEU A 210 9.12 12.37 -24.30
C LEU A 210 7.83 11.93 -25.00
N TYR A 211 7.07 11.02 -24.41
CA TYR A 211 5.80 10.56 -24.95
C TYR A 211 4.61 11.27 -24.33
N ASP A 212 4.61 11.42 -23.02
CA ASP A 212 3.54 12.12 -22.29
C ASP A 212 4.08 12.73 -21.00
N SER A 213 3.39 13.78 -20.52
CA SER A 213 3.70 14.42 -19.25
C SER A 213 2.44 14.99 -18.63
N LYS A 214 2.20 14.68 -17.35
CA LYS A 214 1.02 15.12 -16.61
C LYS A 214 1.38 15.64 -15.23
N ILE A 215 0.65 16.65 -14.80
CA ILE A 215 0.63 17.05 -13.40
C ILE A 215 -0.31 16.07 -12.68
N ILE A 216 0.21 15.38 -11.69
CA ILE A 216 -0.52 14.35 -10.93
C ILE A 216 -1.12 14.92 -9.65
N LEU A 217 -0.34 15.76 -8.95
CA LEU A 217 -0.79 16.46 -7.76
C LEU A 217 -0.48 17.96 -7.95
N GLU A 218 -1.48 18.78 -7.70
CA GLU A 218 -1.40 20.24 -7.86
C GLU A 218 -1.48 20.94 -6.49
N ASP A 219 -1.02 22.19 -6.44
CA ASP A 219 -1.17 23.10 -5.31
C ASP A 219 -0.68 22.56 -3.97
N LEU A 220 0.43 21.82 -3.99
CA LEU A 220 1.03 21.24 -2.80
C LEU A 220 1.71 22.32 -1.94
N ASP A 221 1.45 22.29 -0.63
CA ASP A 221 2.15 23.15 0.35
C ASP A 221 3.57 22.66 0.64
N LYS A 222 3.84 21.38 0.38
CA LYS A 222 5.12 20.70 0.66
C LYS A 222 5.45 19.70 -0.44
N LEU A 223 6.73 19.47 -0.61
CA LEU A 223 7.23 18.41 -1.49
C LEU A 223 6.82 17.02 -0.98
N ILE A 224 6.52 16.13 -1.90
CA ILE A 224 6.21 14.73 -1.61
C ILE A 224 7.52 13.93 -1.62
N PRO A 225 7.95 13.36 -0.48
CA PRO A 225 9.26 12.70 -0.38
C PRO A 225 9.33 11.39 -1.14
N GLN A 226 8.20 10.71 -1.34
CA GLN A 226 8.09 9.50 -2.14
C GLN A 226 6.84 9.60 -3.02
N PRO A 227 7.02 9.89 -4.32
CA PRO A 227 5.91 10.33 -5.17
C PRO A 227 4.87 9.24 -5.43
N TYR A 228 5.29 7.98 -5.60
CA TYR A 228 4.39 6.87 -5.93
C TYR A 228 4.99 5.50 -5.61
N PHE A 229 4.18 4.46 -5.76
CA PHE A 229 4.63 3.08 -5.87
C PHE A 229 3.95 2.40 -7.06
N ILE A 230 4.60 1.37 -7.61
CA ILE A 230 4.10 0.60 -8.75
C ILE A 230 3.86 -0.84 -8.29
N VAL A 231 2.71 -1.36 -8.68
CA VAL A 231 2.38 -2.78 -8.55
C VAL A 231 1.83 -3.26 -9.89
N LYS A 232 2.47 -4.26 -10.47
CA LYS A 232 2.16 -4.70 -11.85
C LYS A 232 2.21 -3.51 -12.82
N GLU A 233 1.09 -3.14 -13.42
CA GLU A 233 0.98 -2.05 -14.38
C GLU A 233 0.42 -0.76 -13.79
N HIS A 234 0.04 -0.77 -12.52
CA HIS A 234 -0.60 0.35 -11.85
C HIS A 234 0.42 1.21 -11.11
N ILE A 235 0.33 2.51 -11.32
CA ILE A 235 1.12 3.55 -10.63
C ILE A 235 0.19 4.21 -9.63
N PHE A 236 0.46 4.02 -8.33
CA PHE A 236 -0.39 4.52 -7.24
C PHE A 236 0.18 5.78 -6.61
N PHE A 237 -0.64 6.80 -6.48
CA PHE A 237 -0.32 8.07 -5.82
C PHE A 237 -1.22 8.30 -4.62
N LEU A 238 -0.65 8.87 -3.57
CA LEU A 238 -1.40 9.40 -2.43
C LEU A 238 -1.44 10.93 -2.51
N SER A 239 -2.60 11.53 -2.20
CA SER A 239 -2.67 12.98 -2.01
C SER A 239 -1.80 13.45 -0.84
N SER A 240 -1.43 14.73 -0.81
CA SER A 240 -0.60 15.31 0.25
C SER A 240 -1.21 15.17 1.65
N ASN A 241 -2.52 15.27 1.76
CA ASN A 241 -3.27 15.08 3.00
C ASN A 241 -3.56 13.59 3.31
N LYS A 242 -3.12 12.66 2.44
CA LYS A 242 -3.35 11.21 2.54
C LYS A 242 -4.82 10.77 2.55
N MET A 243 -5.73 11.64 2.13
CA MET A 243 -7.17 11.30 2.10
C MET A 243 -7.63 10.78 0.74
N LYS A 244 -6.71 10.60 -0.19
CA LYS A 244 -7.04 10.14 -1.54
C LYS A 244 -5.93 9.24 -2.08
N ILE A 245 -6.35 8.16 -2.75
CA ILE A 245 -5.49 7.34 -3.60
C ILE A 245 -5.95 7.45 -5.04
N SER A 246 -5.01 7.56 -5.96
CA SER A 246 -5.28 7.48 -7.39
C SER A 246 -4.36 6.48 -8.06
N SER A 247 -4.84 5.82 -9.10
CA SER A 247 -4.09 4.88 -9.92
C SER A 247 -4.01 5.37 -11.35
N TYR A 248 -2.85 5.17 -11.97
CA TYR A 248 -2.60 5.47 -13.37
C TYR A 248 -2.03 4.26 -14.09
N LEU A 249 -2.33 4.17 -15.39
CA LEU A 249 -1.82 3.18 -16.32
C LEU A 249 -1.07 3.89 -17.47
N VAL A 250 -0.14 3.17 -18.11
CA VAL A 250 0.65 3.63 -19.25
C VAL A 250 0.42 2.74 -20.47
#